data_cc9f74ed6c6910b2b3506d9c2f80f513
#
_entry.id   cc9f74ed6c6910b2b3506d9c2f80f513
#
_cell.length_a   1.000
_cell.length_b   1.000
_cell.length_c   1.000
_cell.angle_alpha   90.00
_cell.angle_beta   90.00
_cell.angle_gamma   90.00
#
_symmetry.space_group_name_H-M   'P 1'
#
loop_
_entity.id
_entity.type
_entity.pdbx_description
1 polymer ?
#
loop_
_entity_poly.entity_id
_entity_poly.type
_entity_poly.pdbx_seq_one_letter_code
_entity_poly.pdbx_strand_id
1 'polypeptide(L)'
;MTTVRIALANIRYPESPDESIVLARRAIAQASHERATVLCFPECFVPGYRFPDKPVPPPNEAFLERAWREIAAAAGAANLAVVLGTERIVNGAPRITVLVINQDGSRAGFQDKVQLDPSEDDFYAAGDERHLFRVGALAFGVSICHEGWRYPETVRWAARRGAHLVFHPHYHEAEANGYRPATFADPLNTFHEKAMLCRAAENSCYFASVNCASEGSPTTSAVVAPDGTVLAWQPYGVEGVLVADIDTARATGSLAARCRFSDDSVEPLSARHP
;
A
#
# COMPACT_ATOMS: atom_id res chain seq x y z
N MET A 1 9.60 -5.72 -24.42
CA MET A 1 8.99 -4.77 -23.48
C MET A 1 8.14 -5.59 -22.52
N THR A 2 8.40 -5.50 -21.22
CA THR A 2 7.65 -6.29 -20.24
C THR A 2 6.59 -5.39 -19.61
N THR A 3 5.49 -5.20 -20.32
CA THR A 3 4.34 -4.46 -19.79
C THR A 3 3.60 -5.36 -18.80
N VAL A 4 3.32 -4.86 -17.63
CA VAL A 4 2.54 -5.53 -16.58
C VAL A 4 1.34 -4.67 -16.24
N ARG A 5 0.14 -5.25 -16.29
CA ARG A 5 -1.08 -4.58 -15.86
C ARG A 5 -1.27 -4.77 -14.37
N ILE A 6 -1.30 -3.67 -13.64
CA ILE A 6 -1.57 -3.64 -12.19
C ILE A 6 -2.96 -3.07 -11.91
N ALA A 7 -3.53 -3.40 -10.78
CA ALA A 7 -4.82 -2.91 -10.33
C ALA A 7 -4.76 -2.44 -8.87
N LEU A 8 -5.55 -1.43 -8.53
CA LEU A 8 -5.72 -0.88 -7.19
C LEU A 8 -7.20 -0.90 -6.83
N ALA A 9 -7.54 -1.52 -5.70
CA ALA A 9 -8.91 -1.65 -5.22
C ALA A 9 -9.35 -0.37 -4.47
N ASN A 10 -9.68 0.69 -5.20
CA ASN A 10 -10.25 1.91 -4.63
C ASN A 10 -11.73 1.70 -4.32
N ILE A 11 -12.02 0.87 -3.34
CA ILE A 11 -13.36 0.46 -2.95
C ILE A 11 -13.70 0.98 -1.56
N ARG A 12 -14.98 1.06 -1.23
CA ARG A 12 -15.39 1.51 0.10
C ARG A 12 -14.79 0.63 1.19
N TYR A 13 -14.63 1.19 2.36
CA TYR A 13 -14.17 0.45 3.51
C TYR A 13 -15.26 -0.50 4.01
N PRO A 14 -14.93 -1.72 4.46
CA PRO A 14 -15.92 -2.67 4.94
C PRO A 14 -16.55 -2.21 6.26
N GLU A 15 -17.84 -2.44 6.41
CA GLU A 15 -18.60 -2.15 7.64
C GLU A 15 -18.45 -3.26 8.70
N SER A 16 -17.96 -4.43 8.28
CA SER A 16 -17.70 -5.56 9.17
C SER A 16 -16.56 -6.43 8.64
N PRO A 17 -15.93 -7.23 9.53
CA PRO A 17 -14.90 -8.18 9.12
C PRO A 17 -15.36 -9.15 8.02
N ASP A 18 -16.55 -9.72 8.10
CA ASP A 18 -17.07 -10.64 7.08
C ASP A 18 -17.32 -9.95 5.73
N GLU A 19 -17.77 -8.70 5.77
CA GLU A 19 -17.95 -7.92 4.55
C GLU A 19 -16.63 -7.65 3.83
N SER A 20 -15.51 -7.51 4.56
CA SER A 20 -14.19 -7.33 3.94
C SER A 20 -13.85 -8.47 2.98
N ILE A 21 -14.21 -9.71 3.33
CA ILE A 21 -14.02 -10.89 2.47
C ILE A 21 -14.88 -10.78 1.20
N VAL A 22 -16.14 -10.39 1.36
CA VAL A 22 -17.08 -10.26 0.23
C VAL A 22 -16.62 -9.19 -0.76
N LEU A 23 -16.22 -8.01 -0.24
CA LEU A 23 -15.72 -6.91 -1.06
C LEU A 23 -14.40 -7.27 -1.74
N ALA A 24 -13.49 -7.93 -1.02
CA ALA A 24 -12.22 -8.38 -1.60
C ALA A 24 -12.45 -9.35 -2.78
N ARG A 25 -13.34 -10.32 -2.63
CA ARG A 25 -13.67 -11.27 -3.71
C ARG A 25 -14.30 -10.58 -4.92
N ARG A 26 -15.14 -9.55 -4.72
CA ARG A 26 -15.70 -8.75 -5.82
C ARG A 26 -14.62 -7.98 -6.57
N ALA A 27 -13.71 -7.32 -5.84
CA ALA A 27 -12.60 -6.59 -6.44
C ALA A 27 -11.64 -7.52 -7.21
N ILE A 28 -11.37 -8.73 -6.70
CA ILE A 28 -10.60 -9.76 -7.41
C ILE A 28 -11.26 -10.12 -8.72
N ALA A 29 -12.57 -10.38 -8.72
CA ALA A 29 -13.32 -10.71 -9.94
C ALA A 29 -13.27 -9.55 -10.96
N GLN A 30 -13.43 -8.31 -10.50
CA GLN A 30 -13.34 -7.13 -11.37
C GLN A 30 -11.92 -6.95 -11.93
N ALA A 31 -10.86 -7.04 -11.12
CA ALA A 31 -9.48 -6.93 -11.57
C ALA A 31 -9.10 -8.03 -12.57
N SER A 32 -9.61 -9.25 -12.37
CA SER A 32 -9.44 -10.36 -13.32
C SER A 32 -10.13 -10.08 -14.66
N HIS A 33 -11.35 -9.54 -14.65
CA HIS A 33 -12.04 -9.11 -15.86
C HIS A 33 -11.25 -8.06 -16.63
N GLU A 34 -10.59 -7.13 -15.92
CA GLU A 34 -9.69 -6.13 -16.48
C GLU A 34 -8.32 -6.71 -16.89
N ARG A 35 -8.11 -8.01 -16.72
CA ARG A 35 -6.87 -8.73 -17.04
C ARG A 35 -5.65 -8.19 -16.29
N ALA A 36 -5.82 -7.78 -15.05
CA ALA A 36 -4.72 -7.40 -14.18
C ALA A 36 -3.86 -8.61 -13.81
N THR A 37 -2.58 -8.38 -13.61
CA THR A 37 -1.61 -9.40 -13.14
C THR A 37 -1.55 -9.43 -11.61
N VAL A 38 -1.75 -8.26 -10.97
CA VAL A 38 -1.73 -8.08 -9.52
C VAL A 38 -2.72 -7.01 -9.11
N LEU A 39 -3.41 -7.24 -7.98
CA LEU A 39 -4.35 -6.31 -7.34
C LEU A 39 -3.86 -5.94 -5.95
N CYS A 40 -3.79 -4.64 -5.65
CA CYS A 40 -3.47 -4.15 -4.30
C CYS A 40 -4.70 -3.59 -3.60
N PHE A 41 -4.88 -3.93 -2.33
CA PHE A 41 -5.94 -3.45 -1.45
C PHE A 41 -5.43 -2.37 -0.49
N PRO A 42 -6.31 -1.51 0.05
CA PRO A 42 -5.96 -0.52 1.08
C PRO A 42 -5.40 -1.16 2.36
N GLU A 43 -4.78 -0.31 3.19
CA GLU A 43 -4.28 -0.69 4.51
C GLU A 43 -5.38 -1.26 5.40
N CYS A 44 -5.07 -2.33 6.15
CA CYS A 44 -5.99 -2.99 7.09
C CYS A 44 -7.40 -3.25 6.53
N PHE A 45 -7.52 -3.48 5.22
CA PHE A 45 -8.81 -3.77 4.60
C PHE A 45 -9.50 -4.98 5.24
N VAL A 46 -8.69 -5.96 5.68
CA VAL A 46 -9.14 -7.14 6.45
C VAL A 46 -8.46 -7.14 7.82
N PRO A 47 -9.19 -7.16 8.90
CA PRO A 47 -10.64 -7.21 9.13
C PRO A 47 -11.29 -5.83 9.20
N GLY A 48 -10.54 -4.78 9.03
CA GLY A 48 -10.85 -3.40 9.27
C GLY A 48 -9.72 -2.71 10.05
N TYR A 49 -9.57 -1.39 9.89
CA TYR A 49 -8.54 -0.60 10.55
C TYR A 49 -8.96 -0.22 11.98
N ARG A 50 -8.10 -0.52 12.96
CA ARG A 50 -8.35 -0.20 14.37
C ARG A 50 -7.93 1.24 14.64
N PHE A 51 -8.89 2.06 14.92
CA PHE A 51 -8.69 3.45 15.28
C PHE A 51 -9.71 3.83 16.38
N PRO A 52 -9.49 4.85 17.22
CA PRO A 52 -10.33 5.14 18.39
C PRO A 52 -11.84 5.07 18.15
N ASP A 53 -12.33 5.55 17.04
CA ASP A 53 -13.78 5.61 16.76
C ASP A 53 -14.27 4.50 15.81
N LYS A 54 -13.47 3.44 15.57
CA LYS A 54 -13.85 2.34 14.69
C LYS A 54 -14.26 1.09 15.45
N PRO A 55 -15.45 0.55 15.22
CA PRO A 55 -15.97 -0.63 15.92
C PRO A 55 -15.41 -1.94 15.34
N VAL A 56 -14.08 -2.06 15.23
CA VAL A 56 -13.44 -3.31 14.80
C VAL A 56 -13.35 -4.26 15.98
N PRO A 57 -13.89 -5.51 15.87
CA PRO A 57 -13.80 -6.49 16.95
C PRO A 57 -12.35 -6.77 17.36
N PRO A 58 -12.11 -7.28 18.59
CA PRO A 58 -10.77 -7.66 19.03
C PRO A 58 -10.04 -8.55 18.01
N PRO A 59 -8.69 -8.52 17.95
CA PRO A 59 -7.91 -9.36 17.05
C PRO A 59 -8.29 -10.83 17.15
N ASN A 60 -8.49 -11.52 16.01
CA ASN A 60 -8.97 -12.89 15.96
C ASN A 60 -8.21 -13.69 14.88
N GLU A 61 -7.27 -14.51 15.30
CA GLU A 61 -6.45 -15.33 14.40
C GLU A 61 -7.29 -16.28 13.54
N ALA A 62 -8.32 -16.89 14.11
CA ALA A 62 -9.18 -17.84 13.39
C ALA A 62 -9.95 -17.14 12.25
N PHE A 63 -10.41 -15.91 12.50
CA PHE A 63 -11.02 -15.08 11.47
C PHE A 63 -10.01 -14.74 10.37
N LEU A 64 -8.81 -14.25 10.74
CA LEU A 64 -7.78 -13.86 9.80
C LEU A 64 -7.38 -15.03 8.89
N GLU A 65 -7.12 -16.22 9.47
CA GLU A 65 -6.78 -17.41 8.71
C GLU A 65 -7.92 -17.86 7.76
N ARG A 66 -9.18 -17.74 8.19
CA ARG A 66 -10.33 -17.99 7.32
C ARG A 66 -10.38 -16.99 6.16
N ALA A 67 -10.28 -15.70 6.46
CA ALA A 67 -10.33 -14.64 5.48
C ALA A 67 -9.21 -14.78 4.44
N TRP A 68 -7.98 -14.99 4.89
CA TRP A 68 -6.84 -15.18 3.98
C TRP A 68 -7.00 -16.41 3.09
N ARG A 69 -7.51 -17.52 3.61
CA ARG A 69 -7.78 -18.72 2.82
C ARG A 69 -8.87 -18.50 1.76
N GLU A 70 -9.95 -17.81 2.10
CA GLU A 70 -11.04 -17.53 1.16
C GLU A 70 -10.60 -16.56 0.05
N ILE A 71 -9.84 -15.53 0.40
CA ILE A 71 -9.30 -14.56 -0.55
C ILE A 71 -8.22 -15.21 -1.43
N ALA A 72 -7.35 -16.05 -0.87
CA ALA A 72 -6.35 -16.80 -1.61
C ALA A 72 -6.98 -17.79 -2.62
N ALA A 73 -8.07 -18.46 -2.24
CA ALA A 73 -8.82 -19.31 -3.15
C ALA A 73 -9.43 -18.52 -4.32
N ALA A 74 -9.98 -17.32 -4.04
CA ALA A 74 -10.51 -16.44 -5.09
C ALA A 74 -9.38 -15.92 -6.01
N ALA A 75 -8.23 -15.55 -5.47
CA ALA A 75 -7.05 -15.12 -6.21
C ALA A 75 -6.54 -16.22 -7.14
N GLY A 76 -6.39 -17.46 -6.63
CA GLY A 76 -6.00 -18.62 -7.41
C GLY A 76 -6.97 -18.96 -8.54
N ALA A 77 -8.28 -18.95 -8.25
CA ALA A 77 -9.30 -19.18 -9.27
C ALA A 77 -9.30 -18.11 -10.38
N ALA A 78 -8.92 -16.88 -10.04
CA ALA A 78 -8.82 -15.76 -10.97
C ALA A 78 -7.46 -15.66 -11.69
N ASN A 79 -6.47 -16.49 -11.33
CA ASN A 79 -5.08 -16.39 -11.76
C ASN A 79 -4.51 -14.97 -11.58
N LEU A 80 -4.81 -14.34 -10.43
CA LEU A 80 -4.49 -12.97 -10.09
C LEU A 80 -3.69 -12.93 -8.78
N ALA A 81 -2.52 -12.30 -8.78
CA ALA A 81 -1.80 -12.06 -7.54
C ALA A 81 -2.50 -10.95 -6.72
N VAL A 82 -2.42 -11.05 -5.40
CA VAL A 82 -3.05 -10.09 -4.49
C VAL A 82 -2.06 -9.57 -3.45
N VAL A 83 -2.05 -8.26 -3.27
CA VAL A 83 -1.36 -7.52 -2.21
C VAL A 83 -2.45 -7.03 -1.26
N LEU A 84 -2.71 -7.80 -0.21
CA LEU A 84 -3.86 -7.61 0.68
C LEU A 84 -3.46 -6.83 1.93
N GLY A 85 -3.98 -5.62 2.10
CA GLY A 85 -3.89 -4.93 3.39
C GLY A 85 -4.68 -5.68 4.46
N THR A 86 -4.01 -6.11 5.51
CA THR A 86 -4.59 -6.90 6.61
C THR A 86 -3.90 -6.58 7.93
N GLU A 87 -4.35 -7.19 9.00
CA GLU A 87 -3.57 -7.32 10.24
C GLU A 87 -3.08 -8.76 10.38
N ARG A 88 -2.07 -8.99 11.23
CA ARG A 88 -1.72 -10.32 11.73
C ARG A 88 -1.32 -10.24 13.20
N ILE A 89 -1.39 -11.36 13.91
CA ILE A 89 -1.00 -11.45 15.32
C ILE A 89 0.38 -12.12 15.38
N VAL A 90 1.35 -11.42 15.97
CA VAL A 90 2.71 -11.92 16.15
C VAL A 90 3.08 -11.79 17.62
N ASN A 91 3.38 -12.92 18.28
CA ASN A 91 3.69 -12.97 19.72
C ASN A 91 2.59 -12.32 20.58
N GLY A 92 1.33 -12.51 20.20
CA GLY A 92 0.17 -11.97 20.91
C GLY A 92 -0.17 -10.51 20.64
N ALA A 93 0.62 -9.80 19.83
CA ALA A 93 0.38 -8.41 19.45
C ALA A 93 -0.10 -8.29 18.00
N PRO A 94 -1.12 -7.48 17.69
CA PRO A 94 -1.52 -7.20 16.32
C PRO A 94 -0.47 -6.32 15.63
N ARG A 95 -0.23 -6.59 14.35
CA ARG A 95 0.58 -5.78 13.44
C ARG A 95 -0.23 -5.39 12.23
N ILE A 96 -0.07 -4.16 11.76
CA ILE A 96 -0.52 -3.74 10.44
C ILE A 96 0.35 -4.46 9.42
N THR A 97 -0.28 -5.16 8.48
CA THR A 97 0.42 -6.12 7.63
C THR A 97 -0.15 -6.11 6.22
N VAL A 98 0.69 -6.42 5.26
CA VAL A 98 0.28 -6.83 3.92
C VAL A 98 0.57 -8.31 3.75
N LEU A 99 -0.44 -9.08 3.35
CA LEU A 99 -0.26 -10.45 2.87
C LEU A 99 -0.13 -10.43 1.34
N VAL A 100 0.93 -11.01 0.82
CA VAL A 100 1.10 -11.24 -0.63
C VAL A 100 0.68 -12.66 -0.98
N ILE A 101 -0.23 -12.76 -1.94
CA ILE A 101 -0.77 -14.02 -2.47
C ILE A 101 -0.37 -14.12 -3.94
N ASN A 102 0.20 -15.24 -4.32
CA ASN A 102 0.59 -15.54 -5.70
C ASN A 102 -0.64 -15.80 -6.59
N GLN A 103 -0.43 -15.83 -7.91
CA GLN A 103 -1.49 -16.09 -8.89
C GLN A 103 -2.13 -17.49 -8.76
N ASP A 104 -1.42 -18.45 -8.17
CA ASP A 104 -1.94 -19.79 -7.89
C ASP A 104 -2.69 -19.90 -6.55
N GLY A 105 -2.82 -18.80 -5.82
CA GLY A 105 -3.44 -18.75 -4.50
C GLY A 105 -2.50 -19.13 -3.35
N SER A 106 -1.25 -19.48 -3.60
CA SER A 106 -0.27 -19.73 -2.53
C SER A 106 0.14 -18.42 -1.85
N ARG A 107 0.45 -18.48 -0.55
CA ARG A 107 0.96 -17.31 0.20
C ARG A 107 2.43 -17.09 -0.14
N ALA A 108 2.79 -15.93 -0.66
CA ALA A 108 4.18 -15.55 -0.92
C ALA A 108 4.90 -15.06 0.35
N GLY A 109 4.17 -14.39 1.26
CA GLY A 109 4.71 -13.88 2.52
C GLY A 109 3.95 -12.68 3.05
N PHE A 110 4.53 -12.10 4.10
CA PHE A 110 3.98 -10.94 4.79
C PHE A 110 4.97 -9.78 4.77
N GLN A 111 4.46 -8.55 4.77
CA GLN A 111 5.20 -7.33 5.07
C GLN A 111 4.47 -6.60 6.19
N ASP A 112 5.08 -6.52 7.35
CA ASP A 112 4.56 -5.71 8.46
C ASP A 112 4.95 -4.24 8.26
N LYS A 113 4.13 -3.33 8.75
CA LYS A 113 4.44 -1.91 8.84
C LYS A 113 5.56 -1.70 9.84
N VAL A 114 6.69 -1.14 9.39
CA VAL A 114 7.89 -0.95 10.21
C VAL A 114 7.86 0.40 10.93
N GLN A 115 7.26 1.41 10.30
CA GLN A 115 7.12 2.75 10.88
C GLN A 115 5.64 3.05 11.10
N LEU A 116 5.18 2.90 12.33
CA LEU A 116 3.81 3.23 12.71
C LEU A 116 3.55 4.74 12.65
N ASP A 117 2.31 5.13 12.39
CA ASP A 117 1.86 6.47 12.73
C ASP A 117 1.76 6.57 14.26
N PRO A 118 2.10 7.71 14.89
CA PRO A 118 1.99 7.85 16.34
C PRO A 118 0.60 7.52 16.91
N SER A 119 -0.46 7.67 16.12
CA SER A 119 -1.82 7.31 16.53
C SER A 119 -2.08 5.79 16.56
N GLU A 120 -1.17 4.98 16.04
CA GLU A 120 -1.28 3.52 15.98
C GLU A 120 -0.57 2.82 17.14
N ASP A 121 0.29 3.52 17.88
CA ASP A 121 1.15 2.92 18.93
C ASP A 121 0.37 2.21 20.03
N ASP A 122 -0.86 2.65 20.34
CA ASP A 122 -1.73 2.02 21.34
C ASP A 122 -2.42 0.74 20.83
N PHE A 123 -2.41 0.50 19.50
CA PHE A 123 -3.19 -0.57 18.87
C PHE A 123 -2.33 -1.64 18.23
N TYR A 124 -1.13 -1.28 17.75
CA TYR A 124 -0.30 -2.15 16.91
C TYR A 124 1.15 -2.17 17.37
N ALA A 125 1.82 -3.28 17.11
CA ALA A 125 3.26 -3.39 17.23
C ALA A 125 3.93 -3.21 15.86
N ALA A 126 5.05 -2.48 15.83
CA ALA A 126 5.85 -2.29 14.62
C ALA A 126 6.49 -3.60 14.14
N GLY A 127 6.68 -3.71 12.83
CA GLY A 127 7.55 -4.70 12.20
C GLY A 127 9.02 -4.29 12.29
N ASP A 128 9.89 -5.21 11.93
CA ASP A 128 11.35 -5.03 12.00
C ASP A 128 12.07 -5.37 10.68
N GLU A 129 11.39 -6.00 9.73
CA GLU A 129 11.95 -6.43 8.46
C GLU A 129 11.19 -5.88 7.27
N ARG A 130 11.91 -5.73 6.13
CA ARG A 130 11.33 -5.40 4.83
C ARG A 130 11.63 -6.48 3.81
N HIS A 131 10.65 -6.75 2.94
CA HIS A 131 10.73 -7.80 1.95
C HIS A 131 10.50 -7.29 0.53
N LEU A 132 11.10 -7.97 -0.45
CA LEU A 132 10.73 -7.84 -1.86
C LEU A 132 9.92 -9.06 -2.28
N PHE A 133 8.94 -8.82 -3.12
CA PHE A 133 8.09 -9.84 -3.71
C PHE A 133 8.22 -9.86 -5.22
N ARG A 134 7.77 -10.96 -5.85
CA ARG A 134 7.77 -11.11 -7.30
C ARG A 134 6.48 -11.73 -7.79
N VAL A 135 5.97 -11.20 -8.91
CA VAL A 135 4.86 -11.78 -9.67
C VAL A 135 5.29 -11.76 -11.14
N GLY A 136 5.62 -12.92 -11.69
CA GLY A 136 6.23 -12.99 -13.01
C GLY A 136 7.51 -12.15 -13.10
N ALA A 137 7.56 -11.22 -14.06
CA ALA A 137 8.68 -10.31 -14.24
C ALA A 137 8.66 -9.09 -13.30
N LEU A 138 7.56 -8.83 -12.60
CA LEU A 138 7.42 -7.68 -11.71
C LEU A 138 8.06 -7.98 -10.36
N ALA A 139 9.12 -7.25 -9.99
CA ALA A 139 9.64 -7.18 -8.63
C ALA A 139 9.07 -5.94 -7.95
N PHE A 140 8.57 -6.08 -6.72
CA PHE A 140 7.97 -4.97 -5.99
C PHE A 140 8.27 -5.02 -4.50
N GLY A 141 8.26 -3.84 -3.87
CA GLY A 141 8.22 -3.67 -2.43
C GLY A 141 6.86 -3.19 -1.97
N VAL A 142 6.69 -3.12 -0.66
CA VAL A 142 5.49 -2.58 -0.01
C VAL A 142 5.93 -1.51 0.99
N SER A 143 5.23 -0.39 1.00
CA SER A 143 5.39 0.70 1.96
C SER A 143 4.00 1.07 2.48
N ILE A 144 3.73 0.86 3.77
CA ILE A 144 2.37 0.94 4.30
C ILE A 144 2.11 2.33 4.87
N CYS A 145 1.17 3.07 4.25
CA CYS A 145 0.58 4.33 4.73
C CYS A 145 1.66 5.35 5.16
N HIS A 146 1.75 5.66 6.44
CA HIS A 146 2.68 6.61 7.05
C HIS A 146 4.12 6.44 6.54
N GLU A 147 4.59 5.21 6.33
CA GLU A 147 5.92 4.93 5.81
C GLU A 147 6.17 5.54 4.43
N GLY A 148 5.21 5.44 3.51
CA GLY A 148 5.34 5.93 2.15
C GLY A 148 5.35 7.44 2.06
N TRP A 149 4.67 8.10 2.98
CA TRP A 149 4.56 9.55 3.00
C TRP A 149 5.70 10.23 3.76
N ARG A 150 6.09 9.69 4.91
CA ARG A 150 7.01 10.34 5.84
C ARG A 150 8.45 9.88 5.73
N TYR A 151 8.66 8.62 5.30
CA TYR A 151 9.98 7.98 5.34
C TYR A 151 10.42 7.55 3.93
N PRO A 152 11.14 8.44 3.19
CA PRO A 152 11.64 8.12 1.85
C PRO A 152 12.53 6.89 1.81
N GLU A 153 13.14 6.54 2.95
CA GLU A 153 14.02 5.39 3.11
C GLU A 153 13.34 4.07 2.77
N THR A 154 12.05 3.93 3.07
CA THR A 154 11.29 2.70 2.81
C THR A 154 11.22 2.39 1.32
N VAL A 155 10.85 3.39 0.52
CA VAL A 155 10.77 3.24 -0.95
C VAL A 155 12.17 3.08 -1.55
N ARG A 156 13.14 3.87 -1.07
CA ARG A 156 14.53 3.78 -1.51
C ARG A 156 15.14 2.43 -1.21
N TRP A 157 14.84 1.83 -0.07
CA TRP A 157 15.28 0.48 0.29
C TRP A 157 14.85 -0.55 -0.76
N ALA A 158 13.58 -0.50 -1.19
CA ALA A 158 13.04 -1.41 -2.19
C ALA A 158 13.64 -1.18 -3.58
N ALA A 159 13.67 0.09 -4.05
CA ALA A 159 14.20 0.45 -5.36
C ALA A 159 15.69 0.09 -5.52
N ARG A 160 16.51 0.30 -4.48
CA ARG A 160 17.94 -0.11 -4.48
C ARG A 160 18.13 -1.62 -4.60
N ARG A 161 17.13 -2.42 -4.25
CA ARG A 161 17.15 -3.89 -4.33
C ARG A 161 16.47 -4.42 -5.60
N GLY A 162 16.17 -3.52 -6.55
CA GLY A 162 15.63 -3.87 -7.86
C GLY A 162 14.11 -3.96 -7.91
N ALA A 163 13.39 -3.34 -6.98
CA ALA A 163 11.95 -3.19 -7.12
C ALA A 163 11.65 -2.27 -8.32
N HIS A 164 10.80 -2.74 -9.23
CA HIS A 164 10.27 -1.92 -10.31
C HIS A 164 9.15 -0.99 -9.80
N LEU A 165 8.43 -1.45 -8.79
CA LEU A 165 7.25 -0.82 -8.22
C LEU A 165 7.28 -0.92 -6.70
N VAL A 166 6.75 0.10 -6.03
CA VAL A 166 6.38 0.01 -4.62
C VAL A 166 4.87 0.19 -4.52
N PHE A 167 4.17 -0.82 -3.99
CA PHE A 167 2.78 -0.68 -3.58
C PHE A 167 2.70 0.08 -2.26
N HIS A 168 1.73 1.00 -2.19
CA HIS A 168 1.50 1.84 -1.03
C HIS A 168 0.04 1.75 -0.59
N PRO A 169 -0.34 0.68 0.09
CA PRO A 169 -1.63 0.60 0.74
C PRO A 169 -1.71 1.63 1.88
N HIS A 170 -2.77 2.44 1.88
CA HIS A 170 -3.01 3.41 2.93
C HIS A 170 -4.50 3.52 3.27
N TYR A 171 -4.76 4.13 4.40
CA TYR A 171 -6.07 4.49 4.88
C TYR A 171 -6.10 5.98 5.21
N HIS A 172 -6.93 6.74 4.50
CA HIS A 172 -7.09 8.17 4.72
C HIS A 172 -8.51 8.56 4.43
N GLU A 173 -9.31 8.71 5.48
CA GLU A 173 -10.69 9.17 5.39
C GLU A 173 -10.80 10.71 5.31
N ALA A 174 -12.01 11.16 5.08
CA ALA A 174 -12.35 12.58 5.14
C ALA A 174 -12.20 13.13 6.56
N GLU A 175 -11.53 14.26 6.66
CA GLU A 175 -11.50 15.04 7.89
C GLU A 175 -12.71 15.98 7.92
N ALA A 176 -13.32 16.15 9.10
CA ALA A 176 -14.37 17.14 9.31
C ALA A 176 -13.82 18.54 8.98
N ASN A 177 -14.42 19.22 8.02
CA ASN A 177 -13.96 20.52 7.49
C ASN A 177 -12.61 20.49 6.76
N GLY A 178 -12.10 19.32 6.37
CA GLY A 178 -10.89 19.16 5.57
C GLY A 178 -11.05 19.74 4.16
N TYR A 179 -9.92 20.10 3.56
CA TYR A 179 -9.90 20.52 2.15
C TYR A 179 -10.32 19.36 1.24
N ARG A 180 -11.16 19.64 0.24
CA ARG A 180 -11.62 18.66 -0.75
C ARG A 180 -10.94 18.93 -2.09
N PRO A 181 -9.91 18.16 -2.46
CA PRO A 181 -9.20 18.37 -3.71
C PRO A 181 -10.08 18.01 -4.92
N ALA A 182 -9.93 18.78 -6.00
CA ALA A 182 -10.59 18.50 -7.27
C ALA A 182 -9.68 17.76 -8.26
N THR A 183 -8.36 17.90 -8.08
CA THR A 183 -7.33 17.30 -8.93
C THR A 183 -6.28 16.60 -8.08
N PHE A 184 -5.67 15.55 -8.62
CA PHE A 184 -4.60 14.83 -7.93
C PHE A 184 -3.40 15.77 -7.68
N ALA A 185 -2.81 15.67 -6.49
CA ALA A 185 -1.71 16.51 -6.02
C ALA A 185 -1.99 18.03 -6.07
N ASP A 186 -3.24 18.42 -5.84
CA ASP A 186 -3.67 19.82 -5.77
C ASP A 186 -2.73 20.65 -4.89
N PRO A 187 -2.20 21.80 -5.37
CA PRO A 187 -1.29 22.64 -4.60
C PRO A 187 -1.82 23.07 -3.23
N LEU A 188 -3.14 23.25 -3.09
CA LEU A 188 -3.78 23.68 -1.83
C LEU A 188 -4.04 22.51 -0.85
N ASN A 189 -3.96 21.28 -1.34
CA ASN A 189 -4.16 20.10 -0.51
C ASN A 189 -2.94 19.78 0.37
N THR A 190 -3.06 18.83 1.25
CA THR A 190 -1.98 18.32 2.10
C THR A 190 -0.79 17.78 1.29
N PHE A 191 0.32 17.48 1.95
CA PHE A 191 1.55 17.02 1.29
C PHE A 191 1.48 15.58 0.75
N HIS A 192 0.50 14.77 1.17
CA HIS A 192 0.47 13.32 0.97
C HIS A 192 0.59 12.89 -0.49
N GLU A 193 -0.25 13.44 -1.38
CA GLU A 193 -0.18 13.08 -2.82
C GLU A 193 1.07 13.63 -3.50
N LYS A 194 1.57 14.79 -3.05
CA LYS A 194 2.85 15.34 -3.51
C LYS A 194 4.02 14.44 -3.11
N ALA A 195 3.96 13.84 -1.91
CA ALA A 195 4.94 12.85 -1.50
C ALA A 195 4.92 11.60 -2.41
N MET A 196 3.75 11.15 -2.89
CA MET A 196 3.67 10.03 -3.83
C MET A 196 4.46 10.31 -5.12
N LEU A 197 4.36 11.54 -5.66
CA LEU A 197 5.13 11.97 -6.83
C LEU A 197 6.65 11.92 -6.55
N CYS A 198 7.06 12.46 -5.40
CA CYS A 198 8.45 12.46 -4.98
C CYS A 198 8.99 11.03 -4.83
N ARG A 199 8.23 10.12 -4.18
CA ARG A 199 8.67 8.74 -3.96
C ARG A 199 9.01 8.00 -5.25
N ALA A 200 8.21 8.21 -6.31
CA ALA A 200 8.50 7.64 -7.61
C ALA A 200 9.75 8.27 -8.25
N ALA A 201 9.76 9.61 -8.35
CA ALA A 201 10.80 10.36 -9.04
C ALA A 201 12.18 10.22 -8.40
N GLU A 202 12.29 10.38 -7.10
CA GLU A 202 13.58 10.31 -6.36
C GLU A 202 14.22 8.92 -6.32
N ASN A 203 13.46 7.88 -6.71
CA ASN A 203 13.90 6.49 -6.70
C ASN A 203 13.94 5.85 -8.10
N SER A 204 13.47 6.54 -9.14
CA SER A 204 13.34 6.01 -10.51
C SER A 204 12.59 4.66 -10.53
N CYS A 205 11.50 4.54 -9.77
CA CYS A 205 10.62 3.39 -9.73
C CYS A 205 9.15 3.83 -9.77
N TYR A 206 8.23 2.92 -10.12
CA TYR A 206 6.80 3.20 -10.01
C TYR A 206 6.37 3.26 -8.54
N PHE A 207 5.35 4.09 -8.26
CA PHE A 207 4.71 4.14 -6.96
C PHE A 207 3.20 4.02 -7.15
N ALA A 208 2.61 2.95 -6.62
CA ALA A 208 1.19 2.66 -6.77
C ALA A 208 0.50 2.72 -5.41
N SER A 209 -0.19 3.82 -5.18
CA SER A 209 -0.84 4.13 -3.91
C SER A 209 -2.32 3.79 -3.96
N VAL A 210 -2.83 3.06 -2.99
CA VAL A 210 -4.24 2.66 -2.92
C VAL A 210 -4.87 3.08 -1.61
N ASN A 211 -5.97 3.84 -1.72
CA ASN A 211 -6.85 4.24 -0.61
C ASN A 211 -8.20 3.54 -0.71
N CYS A 212 -8.96 3.59 0.37
CA CYS A 212 -10.39 3.33 0.29
C CYS A 212 -11.14 4.49 -0.40
N ALA A 213 -12.25 4.19 -1.06
CA ALA A 213 -13.15 5.19 -1.58
C ALA A 213 -13.94 5.82 -0.42
N SER A 214 -13.54 7.03 -0.01
CA SER A 214 -14.19 7.81 1.03
C SER A 214 -14.49 9.20 0.50
N GLU A 215 -15.77 9.59 0.53
CA GLU A 215 -16.19 10.92 0.09
C GLU A 215 -15.51 12.00 0.95
N GLY A 216 -14.87 12.96 0.30
CA GLY A 216 -14.16 14.05 0.98
C GLY A 216 -12.77 13.67 1.52
N SER A 217 -12.28 12.45 1.27
CA SER A 217 -10.88 12.10 1.56
C SER A 217 -9.92 13.07 0.85
N PRO A 218 -8.85 13.52 1.53
CA PRO A 218 -7.84 14.37 0.91
C PRO A 218 -6.87 13.60 0.00
N THR A 219 -6.99 12.28 -0.07
CA THR A 219 -6.15 11.43 -0.95
C THR A 219 -6.99 10.41 -1.70
N THR A 220 -6.49 10.00 -2.85
CA THR A 220 -7.11 8.94 -3.66
C THR A 220 -6.07 7.95 -4.17
N SER A 221 -6.55 6.86 -4.79
CA SER A 221 -5.67 5.87 -5.42
C SER A 221 -5.06 6.40 -6.70
N ALA A 222 -3.76 6.18 -6.88
CA ALA A 222 -3.02 6.64 -8.05
C ALA A 222 -1.82 5.75 -8.37
N VAL A 223 -1.41 5.77 -9.63
CA VAL A 223 -0.17 5.18 -10.12
C VAL A 223 0.73 6.28 -10.66
N VAL A 224 1.92 6.38 -10.13
CA VAL A 224 2.94 7.37 -10.49
C VAL A 224 4.11 6.68 -11.19
N ALA A 225 4.54 7.24 -12.32
CA ALA A 225 5.65 6.75 -13.12
C ALA A 225 7.01 7.12 -12.51
N PRO A 226 8.12 6.45 -12.92
CA PRO A 226 9.47 6.67 -12.40
C PRO A 226 10.04 8.09 -12.54
N ASP A 227 9.43 8.92 -13.37
CA ASP A 227 9.76 10.34 -13.56
C ASP A 227 8.88 11.29 -12.72
N GLY A 228 7.96 10.75 -11.89
CA GLY A 228 7.04 11.52 -11.06
C GLY A 228 5.75 11.93 -11.79
N THR A 229 5.55 11.55 -13.05
CA THR A 229 4.30 11.82 -13.76
C THR A 229 3.19 10.87 -13.31
N VAL A 230 1.97 11.39 -13.20
CA VAL A 230 0.78 10.59 -12.85
C VAL A 230 0.32 9.82 -14.09
N LEU A 231 0.28 8.48 -14.01
CA LEU A 231 -0.24 7.63 -15.09
C LEU A 231 -1.75 7.50 -15.04
N ALA A 232 -2.28 7.31 -13.84
CA ALA A 232 -3.70 7.13 -13.60
C ALA A 232 -4.02 7.50 -12.15
N TRP A 233 -5.22 7.98 -11.91
CA TRP A 233 -5.77 8.19 -10.57
C TRP A 233 -7.28 8.02 -10.56
N GLN A 234 -7.83 7.63 -9.41
CA GLN A 234 -9.25 7.42 -9.23
C GLN A 234 -9.92 8.73 -8.78
N PRO A 235 -11.07 9.15 -9.34
CA PRO A 235 -11.79 10.30 -8.81
C PRO A 235 -12.10 10.14 -7.31
N TYR A 236 -11.97 11.23 -6.56
CA TYR A 236 -12.16 11.22 -5.10
C TYR A 236 -13.56 10.72 -4.74
N GLY A 237 -13.63 9.82 -3.75
CA GLY A 237 -14.87 9.24 -3.26
C GLY A 237 -15.57 8.23 -4.21
N VAL A 238 -15.05 8.03 -5.41
CA VAL A 238 -15.66 7.13 -6.40
C VAL A 238 -15.06 5.73 -6.28
N GLU A 239 -15.92 4.74 -5.99
CA GLU A 239 -15.51 3.33 -5.98
C GLU A 239 -15.12 2.83 -7.37
N GLY A 240 -14.10 1.96 -7.42
CA GLY A 240 -13.69 1.28 -8.63
C GLY A 240 -12.38 0.53 -8.47
N VAL A 241 -12.05 -0.26 -9.46
CA VAL A 241 -10.71 -0.86 -9.60
C VAL A 241 -9.94 -0.03 -10.62
N LEU A 242 -8.97 0.74 -10.13
CA LEU A 242 -8.09 1.52 -11.00
C LEU A 242 -7.05 0.60 -11.63
N VAL A 243 -6.96 0.59 -12.95
CA VAL A 243 -5.95 -0.20 -13.67
C VAL A 243 -4.93 0.69 -14.36
N ALA A 244 -3.69 0.22 -14.42
CA ALA A 244 -2.62 0.88 -15.18
C ALA A 244 -1.67 -0.16 -15.78
N ASP A 245 -1.19 0.11 -16.97
CA ASP A 245 -0.13 -0.66 -17.62
C ASP A 245 1.23 -0.01 -17.32
N ILE A 246 2.14 -0.75 -16.72
CA ILE A 246 3.49 -0.29 -16.38
C ILE A 246 4.54 -1.03 -17.24
N ASP A 247 5.52 -0.29 -17.73
CA ASP A 247 6.69 -0.86 -18.40
C ASP A 247 7.84 -0.98 -17.38
N THR A 248 8.17 -2.21 -16.99
CA THR A 248 9.21 -2.46 -15.98
C THR A 248 10.60 -1.97 -16.44
N ALA A 249 10.84 -1.81 -17.73
CA ALA A 249 12.10 -1.28 -18.25
C ALA A 249 12.31 0.21 -17.90
N ARG A 250 11.24 0.97 -17.66
CA ARG A 250 11.34 2.37 -17.21
C ARG A 250 11.74 2.51 -15.75
N ALA A 251 11.50 1.47 -14.94
CA ALA A 251 11.82 1.46 -13.51
C ALA A 251 13.28 1.04 -13.29
N THR A 252 14.21 1.96 -13.57
CA THR A 252 15.65 1.66 -13.55
C THR A 252 16.25 1.61 -12.16
N GLY A 253 15.60 2.19 -11.14
CA GLY A 253 16.15 2.33 -9.79
C GLY A 253 17.41 3.22 -9.74
N SER A 254 17.76 3.90 -10.82
CA SER A 254 19.07 4.55 -10.99
C SER A 254 19.32 5.64 -9.97
N LEU A 255 18.33 6.48 -9.65
CA LEU A 255 18.49 7.53 -8.64
C LEU A 255 18.61 6.95 -7.22
N ALA A 256 17.82 5.90 -6.91
CA ALA A 256 17.96 5.20 -5.64
C ALA A 256 19.36 4.59 -5.47
N ALA A 257 19.89 3.96 -6.52
CA ALA A 257 21.21 3.34 -6.51
C ALA A 257 22.36 4.36 -6.33
N ARG A 258 22.19 5.60 -6.79
CA ARG A 258 23.18 6.68 -6.66
C ARG A 258 23.23 7.29 -5.26
N CYS A 259 22.20 7.09 -4.46
CA CYS A 259 22.17 7.62 -3.09
C CYS A 259 23.31 6.99 -2.26
N ARG A 260 24.20 7.83 -1.76
CA ARG A 260 25.26 7.43 -0.83
C ARG A 260 24.78 7.74 0.57
N PHE A 261 24.74 6.74 1.43
CA PHE A 261 24.63 6.97 2.86
C PHE A 261 26.03 7.28 3.39
N SER A 262 26.23 8.45 3.99
CA SER A 262 27.31 8.61 4.95
C SER A 262 26.95 7.76 6.16
N ASP A 263 27.93 7.10 6.79
CA ASP A 263 27.71 6.43 8.08
C ASP A 263 27.04 7.44 9.02
N ASP A 264 25.77 7.16 9.35
CA ASP A 264 24.96 8.01 10.21
C ASP A 264 25.35 7.81 11.68
N SER A 265 26.61 8.03 12.01
CA SER A 265 27.01 8.37 13.37
C SER A 265 26.72 9.85 13.65
N VAL A 266 25.50 10.29 13.40
CA VAL A 266 25.07 11.62 13.82
C VAL A 266 24.68 11.53 15.29
N GLU A 267 25.58 12.03 16.18
CA GLU A 267 25.17 12.28 17.55
C GLU A 267 23.96 13.21 17.58
N PRO A 268 22.92 12.87 18.35
CA PRO A 268 21.73 13.71 18.47
C PRO A 268 22.11 15.14 18.86
N LEU A 269 21.52 16.11 18.21
CA LEU A 269 21.67 17.56 18.49
C LEU A 269 21.39 17.95 19.97
N SER A 270 20.79 17.06 20.76
CA SER A 270 20.49 17.25 22.18
C SER A 270 21.72 17.37 23.08
N ALA A 271 22.91 17.08 22.57
CA ALA A 271 24.16 17.24 23.34
C ALA A 271 24.77 18.66 23.27
N ARG A 272 24.11 19.62 22.59
CA ARG A 272 24.62 20.99 22.44
C ARG A 272 23.69 22.00 23.11
N HIS A 273 23.68 21.99 24.45
CA HIS A 273 23.29 23.17 25.22
C HIS A 273 24.47 23.62 26.05
N PRO A 274 24.84 24.93 25.96
CA PRO A 274 25.84 25.55 26.82
C PRO A 274 25.35 25.62 28.26
#